data_c09d920dafa4df6a0cc3930c23df8176
#
_entry.id   c09d920dafa4df6a0cc3930c23df8176
#
_cell.length_a   1.000
_cell.length_b   1.000
_cell.length_c   1.000
_cell.angle_alpha   90.00
_cell.angle_beta   90.00
_cell.angle_gamma   90.00
#
_symmetry.space_group_name_H-M   'P 1'
#
loop_
_entity.id
_entity.type
_entity.pdbx_description
1 polymer ?
#
loop_
_entity_poly.entity_id
_entity_poly.type
_entity_poly.pdbx_seq_one_letter_code
_entity_poly.pdbx_strand_id
1 'polypeptide(L)'
;MDNEKENQTAPAEDLTDKQEKKQSTAVRIINDYKRKREEDAAINDVIFTEPLGGLPEEKPQPLRKGNIDVWFFLWAVMLILFGAVMSYSASAVYAETYYELSSYFLIRYIIFSGIAIAITIPFVLFARPWHWRIIGAGSYALSIVLLLAVIVVGDTGGGAQRWIQVGPITIQPSEIAKMAVVMVLAIYMSKYEKQINSRHKFGGNFKHGVLFPMIFIGIICVLVALERHISGLMIIGMIGVMVMFLGGTRLKWLGMFLGLIGVAGVFLILVSDYAQARVNIWWNIDAVDPLGAAWQTLQGLYAIGSGGFFGVGLGNSRQKFGYVSEPQNDFIFSIICEELGFVGAFLVVFLFGLLIWRGIKIGQRAPDKFCALVIWGLTFKIALQVAMNIAVVTNSMPNTGISLPFFSSGGTSLMLQIFEIGIILSLSRYSTQKQ
;
A
#
# COMPACT_ATOMS: atom_id res chain seq x y z
N MET A 1 -84.50 -47.89 4.26
CA MET A 1 -83.29 -48.30 4.92
C MET A 1 -82.27 -47.22 4.59
N ASP A 2 -82.39 -46.08 5.15
CA ASP A 2 -81.89 -45.42 6.37
C ASP A 2 -80.40 -45.50 6.49
N ASN A 3 -79.76 -44.36 6.27
CA ASN A 3 -78.59 -43.93 7.02
C ASN A 3 -78.41 -42.42 6.85
N GLU A 4 -78.81 -41.73 7.90
CA GLU A 4 -78.58 -40.33 8.15
C GLU A 4 -77.06 -40.04 8.33
N LYS A 5 -76.58 -38.98 7.66
CA LYS A 5 -75.29 -38.38 7.96
C LYS A 5 -75.49 -37.22 8.93
N GLU A 6 -75.12 -37.43 10.17
CA GLU A 6 -74.99 -36.42 11.18
C GLU A 6 -73.86 -35.43 10.77
N ASN A 7 -74.24 -34.18 10.57
CA ASN A 7 -73.40 -33.07 10.28
C ASN A 7 -73.11 -32.37 11.61
N GLN A 8 -71.95 -32.66 12.23
CA GLN A 8 -71.45 -31.95 13.43
C GLN A 8 -70.90 -30.63 13.04
N THR A 9 -71.62 -29.55 13.21
CA THR A 9 -71.17 -28.18 13.22
C THR A 9 -70.47 -27.91 14.54
N ALA A 10 -69.15 -27.65 14.49
CA ALA A 10 -68.35 -27.16 15.61
C ALA A 10 -68.86 -25.78 16.06
N PRO A 11 -68.94 -25.49 17.34
CA PRO A 11 -69.48 -24.23 17.84
C PRO A 11 -68.59 -23.04 17.49
N ALA A 12 -69.22 -21.99 16.94
CA ALA A 12 -68.57 -20.73 16.52
C ALA A 12 -67.84 -19.95 17.65
N GLU A 13 -68.16 -20.32 18.91
CA GLU A 13 -67.50 -19.68 20.09
C GLU A 13 -66.03 -20.02 20.26
N ASP A 14 -65.54 -21.17 19.84
CA ASP A 14 -64.13 -21.55 19.99
C ASP A 14 -63.16 -20.80 18.99
N LEU A 15 -63.72 -20.33 17.89
CA LEU A 15 -62.96 -19.57 16.88
C LEU A 15 -62.77 -18.08 17.27
N THR A 16 -63.76 -17.49 17.93
CA THR A 16 -63.69 -16.11 18.42
C THR A 16 -62.76 -15.99 19.61
N ASP A 17 -62.73 -16.91 20.56
CA ASP A 17 -61.84 -16.92 21.72
C ASP A 17 -60.36 -17.13 21.30
N LYS A 18 -60.10 -17.94 20.28
CA LYS A 18 -58.77 -18.12 19.68
C LYS A 18 -58.27 -16.89 18.91
N GLN A 19 -59.17 -16.15 18.26
CA GLN A 19 -58.83 -14.90 17.58
C GLN A 19 -58.54 -13.76 18.58
N GLU A 20 -59.34 -13.61 19.64
CA GLU A 20 -59.09 -12.63 20.69
C GLU A 20 -57.79 -12.91 21.47
N LYS A 21 -57.47 -14.18 21.79
CA LYS A 21 -56.19 -14.54 22.41
C LYS A 21 -54.97 -14.25 21.49
N LYS A 22 -55.09 -14.50 20.18
CA LYS A 22 -54.04 -14.14 19.23
C LYS A 22 -53.86 -12.63 19.09
N GLN A 23 -54.94 -11.87 19.07
CA GLN A 23 -54.91 -10.42 18.99
C GLN A 23 -54.31 -9.79 20.28
N SER A 24 -54.71 -10.31 21.47
CA SER A 24 -54.13 -9.94 22.76
C SER A 24 -52.63 -10.24 22.85
N THR A 25 -52.19 -11.39 22.32
CA THR A 25 -50.77 -11.77 22.29
C THR A 25 -49.96 -10.88 21.33
N ALA A 26 -50.50 -10.54 20.15
CA ALA A 26 -49.84 -9.65 19.20
C ALA A 26 -49.70 -8.21 19.73
N VAL A 27 -50.74 -7.71 20.41
CA VAL A 27 -50.74 -6.41 21.08
C VAL A 27 -49.69 -6.38 22.21
N ARG A 28 -49.56 -7.45 23.02
CA ARG A 28 -48.51 -7.59 24.02
C ARG A 28 -47.11 -7.53 23.42
N ILE A 29 -46.87 -8.31 22.36
CA ILE A 29 -45.55 -8.31 21.68
C ILE A 29 -45.20 -6.92 21.11
N ILE A 30 -46.18 -6.23 20.53
CA ILE A 30 -45.96 -4.88 19.99
C ILE A 30 -45.65 -3.86 21.11
N ASN A 31 -46.37 -3.97 22.24
CA ASN A 31 -46.14 -3.07 23.38
C ASN A 31 -44.81 -3.36 24.06
N ASP A 32 -44.42 -4.63 24.21
CA ASP A 32 -43.08 -4.96 24.72
C ASP A 32 -41.94 -4.50 23.78
N TYR A 33 -42.19 -4.56 22.47
CA TYR A 33 -41.21 -4.04 21.50
C TYR A 33 -41.11 -2.50 21.54
N LYS A 34 -42.27 -1.81 21.71
CA LYS A 34 -42.28 -0.35 21.90
C LYS A 34 -41.57 0.06 23.19
N ARG A 35 -41.89 -0.63 24.32
CA ARG A 35 -41.23 -0.35 25.60
C ARG A 35 -39.74 -0.58 25.55
N LYS A 36 -39.28 -1.67 24.94
CA LYS A 36 -37.86 -1.96 24.76
C LYS A 36 -37.14 -0.92 23.87
N ARG A 37 -37.84 -0.39 22.88
CA ARG A 37 -37.33 0.68 22.01
C ARG A 37 -37.25 2.03 22.73
N GLU A 38 -38.22 2.30 23.63
CA GLU A 38 -38.20 3.50 24.47
C GLU A 38 -37.14 3.41 25.57
N GLU A 39 -36.94 2.23 26.17
CA GLU A 39 -35.83 1.96 27.10
C GLU A 39 -34.48 2.10 26.41
N ASP A 40 -34.30 1.56 25.21
CA ASP A 40 -33.08 1.70 24.39
C ASP A 40 -32.85 3.16 23.95
N ALA A 41 -33.93 3.93 23.68
CA ALA A 41 -33.84 5.35 23.38
C ALA A 41 -33.46 6.17 24.61
N ALA A 42 -34.06 5.89 25.76
CA ALA A 42 -33.72 6.54 27.02
C ALA A 42 -32.29 6.25 27.47
N ILE A 43 -31.82 5.00 27.31
CA ILE A 43 -30.42 4.63 27.58
C ILE A 43 -29.48 5.37 26.62
N ASN A 44 -29.84 5.53 25.35
CA ASN A 44 -29.05 6.30 24.39
C ASN A 44 -29.04 7.80 24.73
N ASP A 45 -30.15 8.37 25.15
CA ASP A 45 -30.21 9.78 25.58
C ASP A 45 -29.35 10.02 26.83
N VAL A 46 -29.38 9.12 27.83
CA VAL A 46 -28.51 9.20 29.01
C VAL A 46 -27.03 9.07 28.67
N ILE A 47 -26.70 8.20 27.71
CA ILE A 47 -25.30 8.03 27.26
C ILE A 47 -24.80 9.24 26.43
N PHE A 48 -25.71 10.00 25.78
CA PHE A 48 -25.36 11.10 24.91
C PHE A 48 -25.60 12.50 25.53
N THR A 49 -26.40 12.62 26.58
CA THR A 49 -26.74 13.91 27.22
C THR A 49 -26.06 14.14 28.56
N GLU A 50 -25.66 13.10 29.31
CA GLU A 50 -24.74 13.32 30.42
C GLU A 50 -23.29 13.32 29.87
N PRO A 51 -22.55 14.43 30.02
CA PRO A 51 -21.11 14.34 29.99
C PRO A 51 -20.77 13.39 31.15
N LEU A 52 -20.20 12.20 30.81
CA LEU A 52 -19.65 11.26 31.78
C LEU A 52 -18.89 12.07 32.83
N GLY A 53 -19.53 12.22 34.01
CA GLY A 53 -19.12 13.15 35.02
C GLY A 53 -17.67 12.99 35.36
N GLY A 54 -16.89 14.05 35.15
CA GLY A 54 -15.75 14.32 35.95
C GLY A 54 -14.48 13.49 35.71
N LEU A 55 -14.31 12.78 34.62
CA LEU A 55 -12.94 12.54 34.13
C LEU A 55 -12.47 13.88 33.56
N PRO A 56 -11.46 14.53 34.14
CA PRO A 56 -10.93 15.76 33.58
C PRO A 56 -10.60 15.44 32.11
N GLU A 57 -11.16 16.22 31.15
CA GLU A 57 -10.64 16.24 29.79
C GLU A 57 -9.14 16.49 29.96
N GLU A 58 -8.34 15.42 29.88
CA GLU A 58 -6.89 15.57 29.78
C GLU A 58 -6.67 16.49 28.57
N LYS A 59 -6.42 17.77 28.87
CA LYS A 59 -6.01 18.72 27.84
C LYS A 59 -4.93 18.04 27.07
N PRO A 60 -5.07 17.92 25.74
CA PRO A 60 -4.11 17.18 24.94
C PRO A 60 -2.72 17.70 25.31
N GLN A 61 -1.93 16.85 25.96
CA GLN A 61 -0.61 17.24 26.41
C GLN A 61 0.17 17.75 25.21
N PRO A 62 0.86 18.90 25.32
CA PRO A 62 1.61 19.42 24.19
C PRO A 62 2.58 18.35 23.72
N LEU A 63 2.49 17.99 22.45
CA LEU A 63 3.34 16.99 21.82
C LEU A 63 4.81 17.37 22.06
N ARG A 64 5.46 16.70 23.01
CA ARG A 64 6.88 16.92 23.30
C ARG A 64 7.71 16.30 22.17
N LYS A 65 8.62 17.10 21.63
CA LYS A 65 9.53 16.68 20.59
C LYS A 65 10.68 15.89 21.22
N GLY A 66 10.76 14.60 20.91
CA GLY A 66 11.84 13.70 21.32
C GLY A 66 12.95 13.56 20.27
N ASN A 67 13.75 12.52 20.43
CA ASN A 67 14.78 12.12 19.47
C ASN A 67 14.17 11.30 18.33
N ILE A 68 14.87 11.25 17.20
CA ILE A 68 14.55 10.34 16.09
C ILE A 68 14.74 8.89 16.53
N ASP A 69 14.05 7.97 15.88
CA ASP A 69 14.27 6.54 16.09
C ASP A 69 15.60 6.13 15.42
N VAL A 70 16.66 5.96 16.23
CA VAL A 70 18.02 5.69 15.77
C VAL A 70 18.13 4.35 15.05
N TRP A 71 17.39 3.32 15.52
CA TRP A 71 17.44 2.00 14.89
C TRP A 71 16.81 2.00 13.49
N PHE A 72 15.68 2.67 13.33
CA PHE A 72 15.06 2.82 12.01
C PHE A 72 15.97 3.61 11.05
N PHE A 73 16.58 4.67 11.53
CA PHE A 73 17.56 5.44 10.76
C PHE A 73 18.76 4.59 10.35
N LEU A 74 19.32 3.81 11.28
CA LEU A 74 20.49 2.95 10.99
C LEU A 74 20.18 1.92 9.91
N TRP A 75 19.03 1.20 10.03
CA TRP A 75 18.63 0.21 9.03
C TRP A 75 18.39 0.85 7.65
N ALA A 76 17.78 2.03 7.60
CA ALA A 76 17.60 2.77 6.35
C ALA A 76 18.93 3.16 5.70
N VAL A 77 19.87 3.69 6.49
CA VAL A 77 21.21 4.04 6.00
C VAL A 77 21.96 2.82 5.49
N MET A 78 21.92 1.70 6.22
CA MET A 78 22.55 0.46 5.76
C MET A 78 21.99 -0.03 4.42
N LEU A 79 20.66 0.02 4.23
CA LEU A 79 20.01 -0.35 2.96
C LEU A 79 20.40 0.60 1.83
N ILE A 80 20.47 1.91 2.07
CA ILE A 80 20.90 2.90 1.07
C ILE A 80 22.36 2.68 0.66
N LEU A 81 23.26 2.46 1.62
CA LEU A 81 24.68 2.21 1.34
C LEU A 81 24.87 0.90 0.58
N PHE A 82 24.18 -0.17 1.00
CA PHE A 82 24.23 -1.44 0.29
C PHE A 82 23.63 -1.31 -1.10
N GLY A 83 22.52 -0.58 -1.26
CA GLY A 83 21.93 -0.24 -2.54
C GLY A 83 22.89 0.48 -3.47
N ALA A 84 23.68 1.44 -2.97
CA ALA A 84 24.69 2.14 -3.74
C ALA A 84 25.78 1.20 -4.30
N VAL A 85 26.29 0.28 -3.46
CA VAL A 85 27.30 -0.72 -3.88
C VAL A 85 26.73 -1.64 -4.94
N MET A 86 25.52 -2.18 -4.72
CA MET A 86 24.91 -3.12 -5.67
C MET A 86 24.43 -2.45 -6.94
N SER A 87 23.94 -1.20 -6.87
CA SER A 87 23.59 -0.41 -8.05
C SER A 87 24.82 -0.18 -8.93
N TYR A 88 25.99 0.12 -8.34
CA TYR A 88 27.24 0.22 -9.08
C TYR A 88 27.63 -1.10 -9.72
N SER A 89 27.67 -2.19 -8.94
CA SER A 89 28.08 -3.50 -9.47
C SER A 89 27.18 -3.96 -10.62
N ALA A 90 25.86 -3.80 -10.48
CA ALA A 90 24.91 -4.22 -11.50
C ALA A 90 24.96 -3.35 -12.76
N SER A 91 25.27 -2.05 -12.63
CA SER A 91 25.20 -1.09 -13.74
C SER A 91 26.53 -0.84 -14.44
N ALA A 92 27.67 -1.21 -13.85
CA ALA A 92 28.99 -0.82 -14.33
C ALA A 92 29.24 -1.16 -15.82
N VAL A 93 28.88 -2.38 -16.24
CA VAL A 93 29.07 -2.83 -17.63
C VAL A 93 28.15 -2.07 -18.58
N TYR A 94 26.87 -1.95 -18.21
CA TYR A 94 25.90 -1.18 -19.00
C TYR A 94 26.31 0.29 -19.12
N ALA A 95 26.78 0.88 -18.02
CA ALA A 95 27.24 2.26 -17.97
C ALA A 95 28.48 2.50 -18.87
N GLU A 96 29.44 1.58 -18.86
CA GLU A 96 30.64 1.64 -19.71
C GLU A 96 30.24 1.59 -21.18
N THR A 97 29.32 0.70 -21.55
CA THR A 97 28.91 0.49 -22.94
C THR A 97 28.12 1.67 -23.52
N TYR A 98 27.22 2.29 -22.73
CA TYR A 98 26.30 3.32 -23.23
C TYR A 98 26.67 4.75 -22.87
N TYR A 99 27.49 4.95 -21.80
CA TYR A 99 27.84 6.27 -21.27
C TYR A 99 29.37 6.49 -21.18
N GLU A 100 30.16 5.51 -21.61
CA GLU A 100 31.64 5.55 -21.59
C GLU A 100 32.22 5.81 -20.18
N LEU A 101 31.42 5.58 -19.13
CA LEU A 101 31.78 5.82 -17.74
C LEU A 101 31.12 4.79 -16.82
N SER A 102 31.87 3.79 -16.38
CA SER A 102 31.37 2.70 -15.52
C SER A 102 30.70 3.16 -14.22
N SER A 103 31.11 4.32 -13.70
CA SER A 103 30.54 4.91 -12.47
C SER A 103 29.33 5.84 -12.69
N TYR A 104 28.81 5.98 -13.92
CA TYR A 104 27.73 6.90 -14.26
C TYR A 104 26.50 6.77 -13.33
N PHE A 105 25.99 5.56 -13.14
CA PHE A 105 24.81 5.33 -12.29
C PHE A 105 25.13 5.51 -10.79
N LEU A 106 26.35 5.17 -10.34
CA LEU A 106 26.77 5.43 -8.97
C LEU A 106 26.82 6.93 -8.67
N ILE A 107 27.40 7.73 -9.57
CA ILE A 107 27.45 9.19 -9.42
C ILE A 107 26.03 9.76 -9.34
N ARG A 108 25.14 9.34 -10.25
CA ARG A 108 23.72 9.73 -10.18
C ARG A 108 23.08 9.32 -8.87
N TYR A 109 23.29 8.09 -8.41
CA TYR A 109 22.77 7.59 -7.14
C TYR A 109 23.21 8.47 -5.97
N ILE A 110 24.50 8.80 -5.88
CA ILE A 110 25.07 9.65 -4.82
C ILE A 110 24.49 11.07 -4.89
N ILE A 111 24.42 11.68 -6.08
CA ILE A 111 23.85 13.02 -6.26
C ILE A 111 22.39 13.06 -5.84
N PHE A 112 21.55 12.15 -6.34
CA PHE A 112 20.12 12.12 -6.00
C PHE A 112 19.89 11.79 -4.53
N SER A 113 20.66 10.88 -3.93
CA SER A 113 20.62 10.61 -2.49
C SER A 113 21.03 11.82 -1.67
N GLY A 114 22.09 12.51 -2.06
CA GLY A 114 22.55 13.73 -1.41
C GLY A 114 21.50 14.85 -1.44
N ILE A 115 20.89 15.10 -2.60
CA ILE A 115 19.81 16.08 -2.76
C ILE A 115 18.60 15.66 -1.90
N ALA A 116 18.19 14.39 -1.94
CA ALA A 116 17.09 13.88 -1.16
C ALA A 116 17.32 14.05 0.35
N ILE A 117 18.53 13.72 0.83
CA ILE A 117 18.92 13.89 2.24
C ILE A 117 18.90 15.38 2.61
N ALA A 118 19.48 16.26 1.77
CA ALA A 118 19.50 17.70 2.02
C ALA A 118 18.09 18.30 2.11
N ILE A 119 17.16 17.87 1.25
CA ILE A 119 15.74 18.26 1.32
C ILE A 119 15.06 17.67 2.56
N THR A 120 15.34 16.42 2.90
CA THR A 120 14.66 15.68 3.95
C THR A 120 15.03 16.13 5.37
N ILE A 121 16.31 16.47 5.60
CA ILE A 121 16.83 16.88 6.92
C ILE A 121 16.02 18.03 7.54
N PRO A 122 15.75 19.17 6.85
CA PRO A 122 14.92 20.23 7.41
C PRO A 122 13.55 19.77 7.86
N PHE A 123 12.88 18.89 7.07
CA PHE A 123 11.58 18.34 7.45
C PHE A 123 11.68 17.43 8.67
N VAL A 124 12.69 16.59 8.77
CA VAL A 124 12.93 15.75 9.94
C VAL A 124 13.15 16.62 11.18
N LEU A 125 13.89 17.72 11.05
CA LEU A 125 14.24 18.58 12.17
C LEU A 125 13.11 19.52 12.60
N PHE A 126 12.35 20.09 11.67
CA PHE A 126 11.42 21.20 11.95
C PHE A 126 9.95 20.87 11.72
N ALA A 127 9.61 19.87 10.88
CA ALA A 127 8.22 19.57 10.59
C ALA A 127 7.49 18.99 11.82
N ARG A 128 6.29 19.50 12.05
CA ARG A 128 5.33 19.00 13.05
C ARG A 128 4.27 18.13 12.36
N PRO A 129 3.53 17.28 13.05
CA PRO A 129 2.48 16.45 12.46
C PRO A 129 1.46 17.22 11.61
N TRP A 130 1.14 18.44 11.98
CA TRP A 130 0.24 19.29 11.23
C TRP A 130 0.79 19.70 9.85
N HIS A 131 2.11 19.95 9.72
CA HIS A 131 2.73 20.27 8.43
C HIS A 131 2.60 19.09 7.45
N TRP A 132 2.72 17.86 7.96
CA TRP A 132 2.55 16.65 7.15
C TRP A 132 1.12 16.48 6.63
N ARG A 133 0.11 16.99 7.34
CA ARG A 133 -1.28 17.02 6.83
C ARG A 133 -1.41 17.95 5.63
N ILE A 134 -0.79 19.15 5.67
CA ILE A 134 -0.80 20.09 4.55
C ILE A 134 -0.03 19.53 3.37
N ILE A 135 1.20 19.04 3.62
CA ILE A 135 2.05 18.43 2.58
C ILE A 135 1.34 17.23 1.96
N GLY A 136 0.67 16.40 2.75
CA GLY A 136 -0.08 15.26 2.26
C GLY A 136 -1.25 15.65 1.35
N ALA A 137 -2.04 16.65 1.71
CA ALA A 137 -3.10 17.16 0.86
C ALA A 137 -2.53 17.81 -0.43
N GLY A 138 -1.46 18.60 -0.30
CA GLY A 138 -0.77 19.22 -1.44
C GLY A 138 -0.12 18.20 -2.37
N SER A 139 0.50 17.13 -1.84
CA SER A 139 1.09 16.06 -2.65
C SER A 139 0.04 15.28 -3.43
N TYR A 140 -1.16 15.10 -2.86
CA TYR A 140 -2.27 14.45 -3.56
C TYR A 140 -2.77 15.31 -4.73
N ALA A 141 -2.97 16.61 -4.52
CA ALA A 141 -3.34 17.53 -5.59
C ALA A 141 -2.25 17.60 -6.68
N LEU A 142 -0.98 17.69 -6.27
CA LEU A 142 0.16 17.68 -7.18
C LEU A 142 0.24 16.37 -7.98
N SER A 143 -0.02 15.21 -7.36
CA SER A 143 0.01 13.93 -8.06
C SER A 143 -1.06 13.87 -9.15
N ILE A 144 -2.26 14.39 -8.92
CA ILE A 144 -3.31 14.48 -9.95
C ILE A 144 -2.85 15.34 -11.13
N VAL A 145 -2.30 16.53 -10.85
CA VAL A 145 -1.79 17.41 -11.91
C VAL A 145 -0.68 16.78 -12.72
N LEU A 146 0.28 16.12 -12.05
CA LEU A 146 1.39 15.44 -12.72
C LEU A 146 0.94 14.21 -13.52
N LEU A 147 -0.03 13.41 -13.02
CA LEU A 147 -0.61 12.30 -13.75
C LEU A 147 -1.37 12.75 -14.99
N LEU A 148 -2.11 13.87 -14.90
CA LEU A 148 -2.72 14.49 -16.09
C LEU A 148 -1.68 15.03 -17.06
N ALA A 149 -0.61 15.64 -16.56
CA ALA A 149 0.46 16.17 -17.39
C ALA A 149 1.19 15.04 -18.16
N VAL A 150 1.45 13.90 -17.52
CA VAL A 150 2.14 12.78 -18.18
C VAL A 150 1.32 12.18 -19.33
N ILE A 151 -0.01 12.20 -19.24
CA ILE A 151 -0.89 11.73 -20.33
C ILE A 151 -0.74 12.62 -21.58
N VAL A 152 -0.45 13.93 -21.38
CA VAL A 152 -0.34 14.89 -22.49
C VAL A 152 1.09 15.03 -23.00
N VAL A 153 2.10 15.07 -22.12
CA VAL A 153 3.47 15.43 -22.45
C VAL A 153 4.48 14.32 -22.12
N GLY A 154 4.00 13.16 -21.60
CA GLY A 154 4.89 12.09 -21.15
C GLY A 154 5.64 11.38 -22.27
N ASP A 155 6.87 10.94 -21.97
CA ASP A 155 7.66 10.11 -22.85
C ASP A 155 7.21 8.66 -22.81
N THR A 156 7.21 8.01 -23.97
CA THR A 156 6.86 6.61 -24.14
C THR A 156 8.07 5.72 -23.90
N GLY A 157 8.11 5.07 -22.75
CA GLY A 157 9.09 4.02 -22.44
C GLY A 157 8.40 2.65 -22.33
N GLY A 158 8.85 1.66 -23.13
CA GLY A 158 8.29 0.30 -23.08
C GLY A 158 6.80 0.20 -23.41
N GLY A 159 6.27 1.07 -24.31
CA GLY A 159 4.88 1.06 -24.76
C GLY A 159 3.87 1.76 -23.82
N ALA A 160 4.33 2.48 -22.80
CA ALA A 160 3.48 3.25 -21.90
C ALA A 160 4.09 4.62 -21.58
N GLN A 161 3.25 5.66 -21.53
CA GLN A 161 3.65 7.01 -21.12
C GLN A 161 3.65 7.09 -19.60
N ARG A 162 4.84 7.08 -18.97
CA ARG A 162 4.96 7.00 -17.49
C ARG A 162 5.92 8.03 -16.91
N TRP A 163 6.72 8.67 -17.75
CA TRP A 163 7.82 9.52 -17.33
C TRP A 163 7.66 10.91 -17.87
N ILE A 164 7.96 11.91 -17.05
CA ILE A 164 8.10 13.30 -17.47
C ILE A 164 9.59 13.61 -17.42
N GLN A 165 10.17 13.95 -18.54
CA GLN A 165 11.57 14.36 -18.62
C GLN A 165 11.66 15.86 -18.43
N VAL A 166 12.39 16.30 -17.39
CA VAL A 166 12.67 17.70 -17.11
C VAL A 166 14.19 17.87 -17.11
N GLY A 167 14.77 18.18 -18.26
CA GLY A 167 16.21 18.21 -18.45
C GLY A 167 16.84 16.83 -18.19
N PRO A 168 17.87 16.73 -17.30
CA PRO A 168 18.53 15.46 -16.97
C PRO A 168 17.74 14.58 -15.97
N ILE A 169 16.58 15.08 -15.49
CA ILE A 169 15.81 14.43 -14.44
C ILE A 169 14.54 13.81 -15.05
N THR A 170 14.32 12.53 -14.80
CA THR A 170 13.08 11.83 -15.14
C THR A 170 12.22 11.69 -13.90
N ILE A 171 11.00 12.20 -13.95
CA ILE A 171 10.03 12.13 -12.85
C ILE A 171 8.95 11.13 -13.21
N GLN A 172 8.65 10.21 -12.30
CA GLN A 172 7.54 9.29 -12.43
C GLN A 172 6.40 9.72 -11.49
N PRO A 173 5.32 10.30 -12.02
CA PRO A 173 4.21 10.82 -11.20
C PRO A 173 3.55 9.78 -10.32
N SER A 174 3.46 8.52 -10.77
CA SER A 174 2.88 7.43 -9.99
C SER A 174 3.66 7.10 -8.70
N GLU A 175 4.96 7.40 -8.62
CA GLU A 175 5.72 7.26 -7.36
C GLU A 175 5.24 8.28 -6.31
N ILE A 176 5.04 9.54 -6.72
CA ILE A 176 4.47 10.58 -5.85
C ILE A 176 3.04 10.20 -5.43
N ALA A 177 2.25 9.67 -6.36
CA ALA A 177 0.88 9.27 -6.11
C ALA A 177 0.77 8.16 -5.05
N LYS A 178 1.70 7.17 -5.01
CA LYS A 178 1.72 6.12 -3.98
C LYS A 178 1.85 6.71 -2.56
N MET A 179 2.77 7.64 -2.37
CA MET A 179 2.94 8.37 -1.10
C MET A 179 1.71 9.23 -0.79
N ALA A 180 1.22 9.96 -1.78
CA ALA A 180 0.10 10.90 -1.63
C ALA A 180 -1.21 10.19 -1.22
N VAL A 181 -1.48 9.00 -1.76
CA VAL A 181 -2.64 8.17 -1.37
C VAL A 181 -2.55 7.77 0.10
N VAL A 182 -1.38 7.34 0.59
CA VAL A 182 -1.19 7.06 2.02
C VAL A 182 -1.54 8.28 2.85
N MET A 183 -0.97 9.43 2.49
CA MET A 183 -1.14 10.67 3.26
C MET A 183 -2.58 11.16 3.27
N VAL A 184 -3.27 11.22 2.11
CA VAL A 184 -4.65 11.70 2.05
C VAL A 184 -5.63 10.77 2.75
N LEU A 185 -5.44 9.46 2.62
CA LEU A 185 -6.25 8.48 3.35
C LEU A 185 -6.03 8.58 4.85
N ALA A 186 -4.79 8.76 5.31
CA ALA A 186 -4.49 8.97 6.72
C ALA A 186 -5.16 10.24 7.28
N ILE A 187 -5.14 11.35 6.52
CA ILE A 187 -5.84 12.59 6.87
C ILE A 187 -7.34 12.34 6.99
N TYR A 188 -7.93 11.72 5.97
CA TYR A 188 -9.36 11.49 5.93
C TYR A 188 -9.82 10.53 7.03
N MET A 189 -9.19 9.37 7.15
CA MET A 189 -9.60 8.33 8.10
C MET A 189 -9.36 8.72 9.56
N SER A 190 -8.33 9.51 9.84
CA SER A 190 -8.13 10.06 11.19
C SER A 190 -9.19 11.10 11.56
N LYS A 191 -9.62 11.94 10.59
CA LYS A 191 -10.67 12.95 10.81
C LYS A 191 -12.04 12.32 11.07
N TYR A 192 -12.38 11.25 10.36
CA TYR A 192 -13.70 10.59 10.44
C TYR A 192 -13.70 9.30 11.24
N GLU A 193 -12.71 9.12 12.14
CA GLU A 193 -12.55 7.90 12.94
C GLU A 193 -13.81 7.50 13.72
N LYS A 194 -14.46 8.46 14.40
CA LYS A 194 -15.68 8.23 15.17
C LYS A 194 -16.82 7.69 14.29
N GLN A 195 -16.98 8.26 13.09
CA GLN A 195 -18.00 7.84 12.13
C GLN A 195 -17.71 6.45 11.55
N ILE A 196 -16.43 6.15 11.25
CA ILE A 196 -15.99 4.86 10.75
C ILE A 196 -16.25 3.77 11.76
N ASN A 197 -15.98 4.02 13.05
CA ASN A 197 -16.17 3.07 14.13
C ASN A 197 -17.63 2.97 14.62
N SER A 198 -18.54 3.82 14.14
CA SER A 198 -19.93 3.80 14.53
C SER A 198 -20.63 2.48 14.19
N ARG A 199 -21.56 2.01 15.05
CA ARG A 199 -22.32 0.78 14.83
C ARG A 199 -23.38 0.88 13.70
N HIS A 200 -23.71 2.08 13.24
CA HIS A 200 -24.66 2.27 12.13
C HIS A 200 -24.15 1.62 10.84
N LYS A 201 -24.89 0.62 10.36
CA LYS A 201 -24.46 -0.26 9.25
C LYS A 201 -24.25 0.48 7.92
N PHE A 202 -25.04 1.48 7.59
CA PHE A 202 -25.03 2.16 6.30
C PHE A 202 -24.53 3.63 6.35
N GLY A 203 -24.68 4.34 7.47
CA GLY A 203 -24.38 5.76 7.55
C GLY A 203 -22.90 6.09 7.82
N GLY A 204 -22.25 5.34 8.71
CA GLY A 204 -20.89 5.67 9.18
C GLY A 204 -19.81 4.84 8.50
N ASN A 205 -19.78 3.54 8.75
CA ASN A 205 -18.67 2.70 8.28
C ASN A 205 -18.64 2.51 6.76
N PHE A 206 -19.78 2.37 6.08
CA PHE A 206 -19.78 2.26 4.62
C PHE A 206 -19.44 3.59 3.95
N LYS A 207 -20.12 4.69 4.33
CA LYS A 207 -19.93 5.99 3.71
C LYS A 207 -18.50 6.52 3.94
N HIS A 208 -18.05 6.57 5.21
CA HIS A 208 -16.76 7.14 5.58
C HIS A 208 -15.61 6.13 5.58
N GLY A 209 -15.90 4.85 5.82
CA GLY A 209 -14.87 3.81 5.81
C GLY A 209 -14.58 3.21 4.44
N VAL A 210 -15.56 3.29 3.48
CA VAL A 210 -15.39 2.68 2.16
C VAL A 210 -15.57 3.69 1.04
N LEU A 211 -16.77 4.30 0.90
CA LEU A 211 -17.12 5.08 -0.28
C LEU A 211 -16.14 6.24 -0.54
N PHE A 212 -15.91 7.10 0.44
CA PHE A 212 -15.00 8.24 0.26
C PHE A 212 -13.53 7.85 0.10
N PRO A 213 -12.96 6.95 0.94
CA PRO A 213 -11.59 6.44 0.69
C PRO A 213 -11.43 5.86 -0.71
N MET A 214 -12.44 5.16 -1.20
CA MET A 214 -12.47 4.59 -2.55
C MET A 214 -12.46 5.64 -3.65
N ILE A 215 -13.13 6.79 -3.43
CA ILE A 215 -13.08 7.90 -4.39
C ILE A 215 -11.65 8.42 -4.50
N PHE A 216 -10.95 8.62 -3.37
CA PHE A 216 -9.55 9.07 -3.40
C PHE A 216 -8.63 8.06 -4.10
N ILE A 217 -8.76 6.78 -3.79
CA ILE A 217 -7.99 5.74 -4.46
C ILE A 217 -8.36 5.66 -5.95
N GLY A 218 -9.66 5.67 -6.26
CA GLY A 218 -10.20 5.51 -7.60
C GLY A 218 -9.75 6.59 -8.57
N ILE A 219 -9.73 7.86 -8.15
CA ILE A 219 -9.24 8.97 -8.98
C ILE A 219 -7.80 8.69 -9.44
N ILE A 220 -6.91 8.36 -8.51
CA ILE A 220 -5.51 8.06 -8.85
C ILE A 220 -5.40 6.79 -9.68
N CYS A 221 -6.14 5.74 -9.32
CA CYS A 221 -6.12 4.47 -10.07
C CYS A 221 -6.59 4.65 -11.52
N VAL A 222 -7.62 5.44 -11.77
CA VAL A 222 -8.08 5.74 -13.14
C VAL A 222 -7.00 6.47 -13.93
N LEU A 223 -6.37 7.49 -13.35
CA LEU A 223 -5.30 8.24 -14.03
C LEU A 223 -4.10 7.34 -14.35
N VAL A 224 -3.66 6.50 -13.40
CA VAL A 224 -2.54 5.55 -13.60
C VAL A 224 -2.92 4.44 -14.58
N ALA A 225 -4.19 4.04 -14.65
CA ALA A 225 -4.67 3.09 -15.67
C ALA A 225 -4.59 3.67 -17.08
N LEU A 226 -4.90 4.97 -17.26
CA LEU A 226 -4.76 5.67 -18.54
C LEU A 226 -3.30 5.73 -19.02
N GLU A 227 -2.32 5.76 -18.10
CA GLU A 227 -0.88 5.64 -18.42
C GLU A 227 -0.45 4.21 -18.79
N ARG A 228 -1.36 3.24 -18.80
CA ARG A 228 -1.09 1.80 -18.96
C ARG A 228 -0.08 1.24 -17.96
N HIS A 229 -0.05 1.79 -16.74
CA HIS A 229 0.88 1.41 -15.68
C HIS A 229 0.22 0.43 -14.69
N ILE A 230 0.04 -0.83 -15.13
CA ILE A 230 -0.67 -1.88 -14.36
C ILE A 230 -0.01 -2.11 -12.98
N SER A 231 1.32 -2.13 -12.91
CA SER A 231 2.05 -2.34 -11.66
C SER A 231 1.80 -1.24 -10.64
N GLY A 232 1.81 0.03 -11.09
CA GLY A 232 1.48 1.18 -10.27
C GLY A 232 0.06 1.12 -9.74
N LEU A 233 -0.89 0.72 -10.60
CA LEU A 233 -2.29 0.53 -10.25
C LEU A 233 -2.45 -0.51 -9.12
N MET A 234 -1.81 -1.68 -9.24
CA MET A 234 -1.87 -2.74 -8.24
C MET A 234 -1.31 -2.27 -6.89
N ILE A 235 -0.14 -1.63 -6.88
CA ILE A 235 0.49 -1.15 -5.66
C ILE A 235 -0.38 -0.09 -4.98
N ILE A 236 -0.89 0.90 -5.71
CA ILE A 236 -1.75 1.96 -5.18
C ILE A 236 -3.03 1.38 -4.59
N GLY A 237 -3.67 0.45 -5.29
CA GLY A 237 -4.86 -0.25 -4.81
C GLY A 237 -4.60 -1.00 -3.50
N MET A 238 -3.52 -1.80 -3.43
CA MET A 238 -3.17 -2.57 -2.23
C MET A 238 -2.77 -1.67 -1.06
N ILE A 239 -2.02 -0.59 -1.30
CA ILE A 239 -1.71 0.41 -0.26
C ILE A 239 -2.99 1.05 0.26
N GLY A 240 -3.89 1.46 -0.64
CA GLY A 240 -5.17 2.06 -0.27
C GLY A 240 -6.01 1.14 0.60
N VAL A 241 -6.18 -0.11 0.21
CA VAL A 241 -6.89 -1.14 0.98
C VAL A 241 -6.26 -1.36 2.36
N MET A 242 -4.93 -1.41 2.43
CA MET A 242 -4.23 -1.58 3.71
C MET A 242 -4.43 -0.39 4.65
N VAL A 243 -4.35 0.85 4.15
CA VAL A 243 -4.63 2.04 4.96
C VAL A 243 -6.09 2.08 5.41
N MET A 244 -7.04 1.66 4.56
CA MET A 244 -8.46 1.51 4.93
C MET A 244 -8.64 0.47 6.05
N PHE A 245 -7.94 -0.67 5.96
CA PHE A 245 -7.96 -1.70 6.99
C PHE A 245 -7.45 -1.17 8.34
N LEU A 246 -6.28 -0.56 8.34
CA LEU A 246 -5.67 0.05 9.53
C LEU A 246 -6.50 1.23 10.09
N GLY A 247 -7.22 1.92 9.22
CA GLY A 247 -8.12 3.00 9.56
C GLY A 247 -9.40 2.57 10.28
N GLY A 248 -9.71 1.24 10.29
CA GLY A 248 -10.87 0.67 10.99
C GLY A 248 -12.05 0.32 10.10
N THR A 249 -11.83 0.22 8.78
CA THR A 249 -12.86 -0.27 7.86
C THR A 249 -13.16 -1.74 8.15
N ARG A 250 -14.45 -2.11 8.16
CA ARG A 250 -14.87 -3.49 8.47
C ARG A 250 -14.41 -4.46 7.39
N LEU A 251 -13.84 -5.59 7.82
CA LEU A 251 -13.29 -6.64 6.94
C LEU A 251 -14.26 -7.11 5.85
N LYS A 252 -15.57 -7.19 6.12
CA LYS A 252 -16.57 -7.60 5.12
C LYS A 252 -16.65 -6.67 3.91
N TRP A 253 -16.50 -5.35 4.12
CA TRP A 253 -16.49 -4.38 3.04
C TRP A 253 -15.17 -4.40 2.28
N LEU A 254 -14.05 -4.59 2.99
CA LEU A 254 -12.74 -4.81 2.38
C LEU A 254 -12.71 -6.09 1.55
N GLY A 255 -13.27 -7.19 2.06
CA GLY A 255 -13.36 -8.46 1.33
C GLY A 255 -14.21 -8.33 0.05
N MET A 256 -15.35 -7.65 0.13
CA MET A 256 -16.20 -7.37 -1.05
C MET A 256 -15.41 -6.55 -2.09
N PHE A 257 -14.64 -5.58 -1.64
CA PHE A 257 -13.87 -4.71 -2.51
C PHE A 257 -12.65 -5.42 -3.13
N LEU A 258 -11.93 -6.22 -2.34
CA LEU A 258 -10.86 -7.09 -2.86
C LEU A 258 -11.40 -8.08 -3.89
N GLY A 259 -12.58 -8.62 -3.66
CA GLY A 259 -13.28 -9.45 -4.65
C GLY A 259 -13.56 -8.70 -5.95
N LEU A 260 -14.04 -7.45 -5.87
CA LEU A 260 -14.29 -6.62 -7.05
C LEU A 260 -12.98 -6.29 -7.81
N ILE A 261 -11.90 -5.96 -7.09
CA ILE A 261 -10.57 -5.76 -7.70
C ILE A 261 -10.09 -7.06 -8.38
N GLY A 262 -10.27 -8.22 -7.73
CA GLY A 262 -9.92 -9.51 -8.31
C GLY A 262 -10.67 -9.78 -9.61
N VAL A 263 -11.97 -9.55 -9.64
CA VAL A 263 -12.79 -9.69 -10.86
C VAL A 263 -12.33 -8.71 -11.96
N ALA A 264 -12.08 -7.44 -11.61
CA ALA A 264 -11.56 -6.46 -12.55
C ALA A 264 -10.16 -6.84 -13.08
N GLY A 265 -9.29 -7.39 -12.22
CA GLY A 265 -7.98 -7.91 -12.61
C GLY A 265 -8.06 -9.06 -13.59
N VAL A 266 -8.93 -10.04 -13.33
CA VAL A 266 -9.18 -11.15 -14.26
C VAL A 266 -9.72 -10.63 -15.59
N PHE A 267 -10.67 -9.70 -15.56
CA PHE A 267 -11.20 -9.07 -16.77
C PHE A 267 -10.11 -8.35 -17.59
N LEU A 268 -9.23 -7.60 -16.93
CA LEU A 268 -8.09 -6.94 -17.59
C LEU A 268 -7.13 -7.94 -18.23
N ILE A 269 -6.87 -9.08 -17.58
CA ILE A 269 -6.04 -10.15 -18.16
C ILE A 269 -6.71 -10.72 -19.40
N LEU A 270 -8.02 -10.95 -19.37
CA LEU A 270 -8.77 -11.52 -20.49
C LEU A 270 -8.85 -10.60 -21.72
N VAL A 271 -8.80 -9.28 -21.52
CA VAL A 271 -8.96 -8.27 -22.59
C VAL A 271 -7.62 -7.75 -23.12
N SER A 272 -6.53 -7.84 -22.34
CA SER A 272 -5.23 -7.26 -22.67
C SER A 272 -4.22 -8.32 -23.13
N ASP A 273 -3.84 -8.34 -24.41
CA ASP A 273 -2.80 -9.23 -24.95
C ASP A 273 -1.47 -9.11 -24.19
N TYR A 274 -1.12 -7.90 -23.77
CA TYR A 274 0.08 -7.64 -22.95
C TYR A 274 0.02 -8.31 -21.58
N ALA A 275 -1.12 -8.27 -20.90
CA ALA A 275 -1.30 -8.93 -19.61
C ALA A 275 -1.34 -10.45 -19.77
N GLN A 276 -2.00 -10.96 -20.82
CA GLN A 276 -2.01 -12.38 -21.13
C GLN A 276 -0.60 -12.92 -21.39
N ALA A 277 0.19 -12.23 -22.21
CA ALA A 277 1.57 -12.63 -22.50
C ALA A 277 2.40 -12.79 -21.21
N ARG A 278 2.29 -11.85 -20.26
CA ARG A 278 2.99 -11.92 -18.98
C ARG A 278 2.51 -13.05 -18.07
N VAL A 279 1.21 -13.31 -18.06
CA VAL A 279 0.63 -14.43 -17.30
C VAL A 279 1.05 -15.77 -17.92
N ASN A 280 1.08 -15.87 -19.25
CA ASN A 280 1.52 -17.08 -19.96
C ASN A 280 3.01 -17.39 -19.67
N ILE A 281 3.88 -16.37 -19.69
CA ILE A 281 5.30 -16.53 -19.32
C ILE A 281 5.43 -17.04 -17.88
N TRP A 282 4.66 -16.46 -16.95
CA TRP A 282 4.69 -16.85 -15.54
C TRP A 282 4.19 -18.29 -15.32
N TRP A 283 3.08 -18.67 -16.00
CA TRP A 283 2.45 -19.96 -15.80
C TRP A 283 3.24 -21.12 -16.44
N ASN A 284 3.80 -20.89 -17.62
CA ASN A 284 4.54 -21.91 -18.36
C ASN A 284 5.70 -21.26 -19.14
N ILE A 285 6.78 -20.97 -18.42
CA ILE A 285 7.95 -20.29 -18.98
C ILE A 285 8.66 -21.14 -20.06
N ASP A 286 8.57 -22.47 -19.96
CA ASP A 286 9.21 -23.40 -20.89
C ASP A 286 8.47 -23.49 -22.25
N ALA A 287 7.21 -23.10 -22.31
CA ALA A 287 6.41 -23.07 -23.53
C ALA A 287 6.53 -21.77 -24.35
N VAL A 288 7.19 -20.76 -23.81
CA VAL A 288 7.38 -19.46 -24.46
C VAL A 288 8.77 -19.39 -25.08
N ASP A 289 8.90 -18.68 -26.21
CA ASP A 289 10.20 -18.46 -26.86
C ASP A 289 11.24 -17.91 -25.85
N PRO A 290 12.29 -18.68 -25.56
CA PRO A 290 13.32 -18.28 -24.60
C PRO A 290 14.10 -17.02 -25.03
N LEU A 291 14.19 -16.73 -26.34
CA LEU A 291 14.88 -15.57 -26.88
C LEU A 291 13.98 -14.34 -27.02
N GLY A 292 12.67 -14.52 -26.76
CA GLY A 292 11.65 -13.48 -26.85
C GLY A 292 11.29 -12.85 -25.49
N ALA A 293 9.99 -12.79 -25.23
CA ALA A 293 9.42 -12.13 -24.05
C ALA A 293 9.80 -12.80 -22.72
N ALA A 294 10.17 -14.08 -22.70
CA ALA A 294 10.62 -14.80 -21.50
C ALA A 294 12.09 -14.54 -21.14
N TRP A 295 12.89 -13.99 -22.07
CA TRP A 295 14.34 -13.82 -21.93
C TRP A 295 14.76 -13.22 -20.60
N GLN A 296 14.21 -12.05 -20.25
CA GLN A 296 14.60 -11.33 -19.03
C GLN A 296 14.32 -12.16 -17.76
N THR A 297 13.19 -12.84 -17.70
CA THR A 297 12.81 -13.68 -16.55
C THR A 297 13.73 -14.89 -16.44
N LEU A 298 14.01 -15.57 -17.55
CA LEU A 298 14.90 -16.73 -17.60
C LEU A 298 16.33 -16.36 -17.17
N GLN A 299 16.88 -15.27 -17.69
CA GLN A 299 18.23 -14.82 -17.32
C GLN A 299 18.29 -14.40 -15.84
N GLY A 300 17.20 -13.79 -15.31
CA GLY A 300 17.08 -13.50 -13.89
C GLY A 300 17.10 -14.78 -13.00
N LEU A 301 16.40 -15.83 -13.43
CA LEU A 301 16.41 -17.13 -12.74
C LEU A 301 17.78 -17.82 -12.82
N TYR A 302 18.46 -17.75 -13.98
CA TYR A 302 19.81 -18.27 -14.14
C TYR A 302 20.81 -17.52 -13.23
N ALA A 303 20.67 -16.19 -13.07
CA ALA A 303 21.46 -15.43 -12.12
C ALA A 303 21.29 -15.95 -10.69
N ILE A 304 20.03 -16.14 -10.26
CA ILE A 304 19.75 -16.68 -8.91
C ILE A 304 20.34 -18.07 -8.73
N GLY A 305 20.15 -18.95 -9.72
CA GLY A 305 20.63 -20.34 -9.66
C GLY A 305 22.15 -20.47 -9.67
N SER A 306 22.85 -19.59 -10.41
CA SER A 306 24.32 -19.61 -10.52
C SER A 306 25.03 -19.08 -9.28
N GLY A 307 24.35 -18.27 -8.43
CA GLY A 307 24.97 -17.67 -7.25
C GLY A 307 25.26 -18.67 -6.12
N GLY A 308 24.55 -19.78 -6.03
CA GLY A 308 24.73 -20.76 -4.97
C GLY A 308 24.61 -20.17 -3.57
N PHE A 309 25.42 -20.68 -2.63
CA PHE A 309 25.33 -20.24 -1.24
C PHE A 309 26.10 -18.93 -0.95
N PHE A 310 27.30 -18.76 -1.49
CA PHE A 310 28.18 -17.60 -1.23
C PHE A 310 28.33 -16.64 -2.40
N GLY A 311 27.72 -16.92 -3.55
CA GLY A 311 27.87 -16.11 -4.74
C GLY A 311 29.14 -16.36 -5.54
N VAL A 312 29.20 -15.75 -6.73
CA VAL A 312 30.38 -15.78 -7.61
C VAL A 312 31.41 -14.69 -7.25
N GLY A 313 31.11 -13.88 -6.26
CA GLY A 313 31.88 -12.72 -5.82
C GLY A 313 31.34 -11.39 -6.35
N LEU A 314 31.51 -10.35 -5.55
CA LEU A 314 31.06 -8.98 -5.90
C LEU A 314 31.76 -8.52 -7.20
N GLY A 315 30.98 -8.00 -8.14
CA GLY A 315 31.50 -7.54 -9.43
C GLY A 315 31.67 -8.64 -10.48
N ASN A 316 31.44 -9.92 -10.15
CA ASN A 316 31.69 -11.07 -11.03
C ASN A 316 30.44 -11.68 -11.65
N SER A 317 29.27 -11.01 -11.56
CA SER A 317 28.06 -11.46 -12.24
C SER A 317 28.32 -11.59 -13.74
N ARG A 318 27.88 -12.70 -14.33
CA ARG A 318 27.90 -12.91 -15.79
C ARG A 318 26.66 -12.32 -16.44
N GLN A 319 25.56 -12.33 -15.73
CA GLN A 319 24.25 -11.91 -16.26
C GLN A 319 24.18 -10.40 -16.52
N LYS A 320 25.00 -9.59 -15.87
CA LYS A 320 25.08 -8.14 -16.09
C LYS A 320 25.74 -7.75 -17.44
N PHE A 321 26.39 -8.68 -18.15
CA PHE A 321 27.01 -8.46 -19.45
C PHE A 321 25.98 -8.49 -20.61
N GLY A 322 24.80 -7.93 -20.40
CA GLY A 322 23.76 -7.79 -21.44
C GLY A 322 22.77 -8.96 -21.51
N TYR A 323 22.93 -10.00 -20.68
CA TYR A 323 21.95 -11.09 -20.60
C TYR A 323 20.67 -10.64 -19.89
N VAL A 324 20.76 -9.95 -18.76
CA VAL A 324 19.62 -9.29 -18.13
C VAL A 324 19.50 -7.88 -18.69
N SER A 325 18.33 -7.54 -19.24
CA SER A 325 18.04 -6.20 -19.74
C SER A 325 17.93 -5.25 -18.56
N GLU A 326 18.67 -4.21 -18.44
CA GLU A 326 18.62 -3.24 -17.34
C GLU A 326 18.77 -3.86 -15.91
N PRO A 327 19.88 -4.56 -15.63
CA PRO A 327 20.10 -5.26 -14.36
C PRO A 327 20.09 -4.33 -13.14
N GLN A 328 20.29 -3.02 -13.36
CA GLN A 328 20.31 -1.98 -12.33
C GLN A 328 18.90 -1.49 -11.88
N ASN A 329 17.83 -1.98 -12.50
CA ASN A 329 16.46 -1.56 -12.21
C ASN A 329 15.68 -2.65 -11.47
N ASP A 330 14.79 -3.36 -12.16
CA ASP A 330 13.81 -4.29 -11.56
C ASP A 330 14.42 -5.65 -11.20
N PHE A 331 15.49 -6.07 -11.88
CA PHE A 331 16.18 -7.35 -11.68
C PHE A 331 17.45 -7.25 -10.85
N ILE A 332 17.67 -6.14 -10.14
CA ILE A 332 18.87 -5.96 -9.30
C ILE A 332 18.98 -7.06 -8.22
N PHE A 333 17.86 -7.57 -7.71
CA PHE A 333 17.86 -8.65 -6.73
C PHE A 333 18.44 -9.96 -7.30
N SER A 334 18.24 -10.27 -8.59
CA SER A 334 18.88 -11.43 -9.21
C SER A 334 20.40 -11.30 -9.29
N ILE A 335 20.90 -10.09 -9.56
CA ILE A 335 22.35 -9.81 -9.55
C ILE A 335 22.92 -9.93 -8.13
N ILE A 336 22.18 -9.48 -7.10
CA ILE A 336 22.56 -9.68 -5.70
C ILE A 336 22.68 -11.18 -5.39
N CYS A 337 21.70 -11.98 -5.83
CA CYS A 337 21.73 -13.44 -5.66
C CYS A 337 22.92 -14.07 -6.39
N GLU A 338 23.27 -13.62 -7.61
CA GLU A 338 24.40 -14.16 -8.35
C GLU A 338 25.75 -13.78 -7.69
N GLU A 339 25.95 -12.51 -7.36
CA GLU A 339 27.25 -12.03 -6.84
C GLU A 339 27.50 -12.41 -5.39
N LEU A 340 26.46 -12.35 -4.53
CA LEU A 340 26.59 -12.59 -3.07
C LEU A 340 25.92 -13.88 -2.61
N GLY A 341 25.29 -14.61 -3.50
CA GLY A 341 24.64 -15.88 -3.21
C GLY A 341 23.43 -15.76 -2.28
N PHE A 342 23.04 -16.91 -1.72
CA PHE A 342 21.96 -16.97 -0.75
C PHE A 342 22.22 -16.09 0.49
N VAL A 343 23.46 -16.00 0.95
CA VAL A 343 23.83 -15.19 2.12
C VAL A 343 23.55 -13.70 1.86
N GLY A 344 23.92 -13.18 0.69
CA GLY A 344 23.64 -11.78 0.31
C GLY A 344 22.16 -11.50 0.15
N ALA A 345 21.43 -12.40 -0.52
CA ALA A 345 19.98 -12.30 -0.66
C ALA A 345 19.26 -12.32 0.70
N PHE A 346 19.65 -13.23 1.58
CA PHE A 346 19.11 -13.30 2.95
C PHE A 346 19.40 -12.02 3.74
N LEU A 347 20.62 -11.48 3.66
CA LEU A 347 21.00 -10.27 4.36
C LEU A 347 20.12 -9.08 3.91
N VAL A 348 19.86 -8.93 2.61
CA VAL A 348 18.97 -7.87 2.10
C VAL A 348 17.57 -8.02 2.64
N VAL A 349 16.98 -9.22 2.54
CA VAL A 349 15.62 -9.51 3.05
C VAL A 349 15.55 -9.27 4.56
N PHE A 350 16.57 -9.68 5.29
CA PHE A 350 16.66 -9.51 6.74
C PHE A 350 16.73 -8.02 7.13
N LEU A 351 17.54 -7.21 6.44
CA LEU A 351 17.62 -5.77 6.68
C LEU A 351 16.27 -5.06 6.40
N PHE A 352 15.59 -5.42 5.32
CA PHE A 352 14.23 -4.95 5.07
C PHE A 352 13.27 -5.39 6.17
N GLY A 353 13.36 -6.64 6.63
CA GLY A 353 12.58 -7.16 7.75
C GLY A 353 12.76 -6.35 9.02
N LEU A 354 13.99 -5.98 9.35
CA LEU A 354 14.31 -5.11 10.51
C LEU A 354 13.74 -3.70 10.34
N LEU A 355 13.87 -3.09 9.15
CA LEU A 355 13.31 -1.78 8.84
C LEU A 355 11.78 -1.79 9.00
N ILE A 356 11.11 -2.76 8.41
CA ILE A 356 9.64 -2.92 8.45
C ILE A 356 9.18 -3.15 9.89
N TRP A 357 9.81 -4.08 10.60
CA TRP A 357 9.51 -4.36 12.00
C TRP A 357 9.61 -3.10 12.87
N ARG A 358 10.69 -2.31 12.67
CA ARG A 358 10.87 -1.07 13.42
C ARG A 358 9.85 -0.01 13.06
N GLY A 359 9.51 0.12 11.76
CA GLY A 359 8.44 1.02 11.29
C GLY A 359 7.08 0.70 11.93
N ILE A 360 6.72 -0.59 12.03
CA ILE A 360 5.51 -1.03 12.74
C ILE A 360 5.55 -0.61 14.21
N LYS A 361 6.70 -0.78 14.89
CA LYS A 361 6.87 -0.38 16.30
C LYS A 361 6.76 1.14 16.50
N ILE A 362 7.28 1.94 15.57
CA ILE A 362 7.14 3.40 15.61
C ILE A 362 5.67 3.78 15.46
N GLY A 363 4.95 3.19 14.52
CA GLY A 363 3.52 3.45 14.31
C GLY A 363 2.65 3.07 15.52
N GLN A 364 2.99 1.99 16.26
CA GLN A 364 2.30 1.62 17.50
C GLN A 364 2.47 2.65 18.63
N ARG A 365 3.52 3.47 18.58
CA ARG A 365 3.84 4.51 19.57
C ARG A 365 3.48 5.91 19.07
N ALA A 366 2.83 6.02 17.93
CA ALA A 366 2.46 7.29 17.33
C ALA A 366 1.50 8.09 18.23
N PRO A 367 1.59 9.43 18.25
CA PRO A 367 0.82 10.27 19.16
C PRO A 367 -0.66 10.35 18.80
N ASP A 368 -0.99 10.23 17.52
CA ASP A 368 -2.35 10.27 17.03
C ASP A 368 -2.56 9.28 15.87
N LYS A 369 -3.80 9.06 15.51
CA LYS A 369 -4.18 8.12 14.45
C LYS A 369 -3.66 8.52 13.08
N PHE A 370 -3.56 9.81 12.78
CA PHE A 370 -2.97 10.29 11.53
C PHE A 370 -1.51 9.85 11.42
N CYS A 371 -0.71 10.12 12.44
CA CYS A 371 0.70 9.72 12.47
C CYS A 371 0.87 8.21 12.36
N ALA A 372 0.04 7.43 13.09
CA ALA A 372 0.06 5.97 13.03
C ALA A 372 -0.21 5.46 11.59
N LEU A 373 -1.28 5.96 10.96
CA LEU A 373 -1.67 5.55 9.60
C LEU A 373 -0.63 5.93 8.55
N VAL A 374 0.00 7.10 8.67
CA VAL A 374 1.09 7.51 7.76
C VAL A 374 2.29 6.58 7.92
N ILE A 375 2.75 6.34 9.15
CA ILE A 375 3.92 5.49 9.43
C ILE A 375 3.66 4.06 8.94
N TRP A 376 2.52 3.46 9.31
CA TRP A 376 2.18 2.11 8.87
C TRP A 376 1.95 2.02 7.36
N GLY A 377 1.28 3.02 6.76
CA GLY A 377 1.02 3.03 5.33
C GLY A 377 2.30 3.11 4.49
N LEU A 378 3.25 3.98 4.86
CA LEU A 378 4.55 4.09 4.19
C LEU A 378 5.42 2.85 4.45
N THR A 379 5.42 2.31 5.67
CA THR A 379 6.12 1.06 5.99
C THR A 379 5.57 -0.11 5.18
N PHE A 380 4.25 -0.21 5.06
CA PHE A 380 3.60 -1.23 4.24
C PHE A 380 3.89 -1.07 2.75
N LYS A 381 3.94 0.18 2.24
CA LYS A 381 4.35 0.45 0.86
C LYS A 381 5.73 -0.14 0.57
N ILE A 382 6.70 0.10 1.45
CA ILE A 382 8.06 -0.45 1.31
C ILE A 382 8.01 -1.98 1.34
N ALA A 383 7.32 -2.57 2.33
CA ALA A 383 7.18 -4.01 2.47
C ALA A 383 6.56 -4.66 1.21
N LEU A 384 5.51 -4.04 0.68
CA LEU A 384 4.82 -4.50 -0.51
C LEU A 384 5.73 -4.46 -1.74
N GLN A 385 6.46 -3.36 -1.96
CA GLN A 385 7.37 -3.24 -3.09
C GLN A 385 8.50 -4.27 -3.03
N VAL A 386 9.08 -4.51 -1.85
CA VAL A 386 10.10 -5.54 -1.64
C VAL A 386 9.54 -6.93 -1.92
N ALA A 387 8.39 -7.28 -1.35
CA ALA A 387 7.75 -8.57 -1.55
C ALA A 387 7.42 -8.81 -3.03
N MET A 388 6.86 -7.81 -3.71
CA MET A 388 6.51 -7.92 -5.12
C MET A 388 7.74 -8.01 -6.03
N ASN A 389 8.83 -7.24 -5.76
CA ASN A 389 10.06 -7.36 -6.54
C ASN A 389 10.66 -8.76 -6.42
N ILE A 390 10.80 -9.28 -5.19
CA ILE A 390 11.32 -10.63 -4.97
C ILE A 390 10.43 -11.68 -5.65
N ALA A 391 9.09 -11.56 -5.51
CA ALA A 391 8.16 -12.50 -6.15
C ALA A 391 8.25 -12.48 -7.69
N VAL A 392 8.46 -11.31 -8.29
CA VAL A 392 8.68 -11.17 -9.75
C VAL A 392 9.99 -11.81 -10.18
N VAL A 393 11.07 -11.47 -9.50
CA VAL A 393 12.42 -11.93 -9.88
C VAL A 393 12.58 -13.45 -9.69
N THR A 394 11.88 -14.04 -8.71
CA THR A 394 11.81 -15.49 -8.50
C THR A 394 10.75 -16.20 -9.34
N ASN A 395 10.11 -15.50 -10.27
CA ASN A 395 8.98 -16.01 -11.06
C ASN A 395 7.83 -16.59 -10.23
N SER A 396 7.65 -16.10 -8.97
CA SER A 396 6.51 -16.46 -8.12
C SER A 396 5.24 -15.67 -8.48
N MET A 397 5.39 -14.58 -9.26
CA MET A 397 4.28 -13.81 -9.85
C MET A 397 4.70 -13.26 -11.22
N PRO A 398 3.73 -12.89 -12.08
CA PRO A 398 4.03 -12.32 -13.40
C PRO A 398 4.94 -11.10 -13.30
N ASN A 399 5.86 -10.94 -14.26
CA ASN A 399 6.76 -9.80 -14.31
C ASN A 399 5.98 -8.49 -14.43
N THR A 400 6.16 -7.60 -13.45
CA THR A 400 5.45 -6.32 -13.34
C THR A 400 6.37 -5.10 -13.43
N GLY A 401 7.70 -5.26 -13.48
CA GLY A 401 8.66 -4.17 -13.56
C GLY A 401 8.68 -3.26 -12.31
N ILE A 402 8.52 -3.86 -11.13
CA ILE A 402 8.58 -3.14 -9.84
C ILE A 402 10.02 -3.16 -9.35
N SER A 403 10.60 -1.99 -9.13
CA SER A 403 11.97 -1.87 -8.63
C SER A 403 12.06 -2.17 -7.12
N LEU A 404 13.22 -2.73 -6.71
CA LEU A 404 13.54 -2.93 -5.29
C LEU A 404 13.85 -1.58 -4.62
N PRO A 405 13.15 -1.23 -3.51
CA PRO A 405 13.39 0.04 -2.82
C PRO A 405 14.86 0.22 -2.41
N PHE A 406 15.40 1.42 -2.57
CA PHE A 406 16.77 1.83 -2.28
C PHE A 406 17.86 1.21 -3.16
N PHE A 407 17.59 0.17 -3.94
CA PHE A 407 18.58 -0.52 -4.76
C PHE A 407 18.55 -0.10 -6.22
N SER A 408 17.39 0.33 -6.73
CA SER A 408 17.22 0.72 -8.12
C SER A 408 17.90 2.07 -8.42
N SER A 409 18.47 2.20 -9.61
CA SER A 409 19.13 3.41 -10.13
C SER A 409 18.18 4.55 -10.52
N GLY A 410 16.87 4.39 -10.33
CA GLY A 410 15.85 5.39 -10.62
C GLY A 410 15.96 6.62 -9.71
N GLY A 411 16.62 7.70 -10.19
CA GLY A 411 16.97 8.87 -9.38
C GLY A 411 15.82 9.49 -8.57
N THR A 412 14.67 9.78 -9.20
CA THR A 412 13.52 10.40 -8.50
C THR A 412 12.77 9.42 -7.60
N SER A 413 12.72 8.12 -7.95
CA SER A 413 12.16 7.09 -7.09
C SER A 413 12.95 6.96 -5.79
N LEU A 414 14.30 6.94 -5.88
CA LEU A 414 15.18 6.91 -4.72
C LEU A 414 15.00 8.16 -3.83
N MET A 415 14.90 9.36 -4.44
CA MET A 415 14.65 10.60 -3.71
C MET A 415 13.36 10.54 -2.90
N LEU A 416 12.27 10.06 -3.51
CA LEU A 416 10.98 9.92 -2.83
C LEU A 416 11.04 8.89 -1.70
N GLN A 417 11.74 7.77 -1.90
CA GLN A 417 11.91 6.75 -0.86
C GLN A 417 12.69 7.28 0.34
N ILE A 418 13.77 8.06 0.12
CA ILE A 418 14.51 8.73 1.19
C ILE A 418 13.62 9.75 1.90
N PHE A 419 12.81 10.50 1.16
CA PHE A 419 11.87 11.45 1.73
C PHE A 419 10.80 10.75 2.58
N GLU A 420 10.28 9.61 2.17
CA GLU A 420 9.33 8.77 2.93
C GLU A 420 9.95 8.25 4.24
N ILE A 421 11.20 7.80 4.22
CA ILE A 421 11.96 7.49 5.44
C ILE A 421 12.04 8.72 6.34
N GLY A 422 12.27 9.90 5.78
CA GLY A 422 12.28 11.16 6.51
C GLY A 422 10.94 11.50 7.16
N ILE A 423 9.81 11.23 6.48
CA ILE A 423 8.47 11.39 7.08
C ILE A 423 8.33 10.51 8.32
N ILE A 424 8.69 9.22 8.21
CA ILE A 424 8.62 8.28 9.34
C ILE A 424 9.52 8.74 10.48
N LEU A 425 10.75 9.15 10.19
CA LEU A 425 11.71 9.68 11.18
C LEU A 425 11.22 10.97 11.83
N SER A 426 10.64 11.90 11.07
CA SER A 426 10.04 13.13 11.59
C SER A 426 8.91 12.84 12.57
N LEU A 427 8.00 11.91 12.20
CA LEU A 427 6.87 11.53 13.03
C LEU A 427 7.30 10.69 14.24
N SER A 428 8.38 9.91 14.15
CA SER A 428 8.92 9.13 15.29
C SER A 428 9.35 9.98 16.47
N ARG A 429 9.70 11.25 16.24
CA ARG A 429 10.07 12.21 17.29
C ARG A 429 8.92 12.63 18.21
N TYR A 430 7.70 12.41 17.76
CA TYR A 430 6.48 12.75 18.53
C TYR A 430 5.85 11.50 19.15
N SER A 431 6.56 10.39 19.14
CA SER A 431 6.11 9.14 19.75
C SER A 431 5.83 9.33 21.24
N THR A 432 4.71 8.79 21.71
CA THR A 432 4.42 8.70 23.15
C THR A 432 5.44 7.74 23.77
N GLN A 433 6.50 8.27 24.33
CA GLN A 433 7.33 7.50 25.24
C GLN A 433 6.52 7.25 26.51
N LYS A 434 6.02 6.02 26.69
CA LYS A 434 5.77 5.54 28.04
C LYS A 434 7.15 5.47 28.70
N GLN A 435 7.41 6.42 29.60
CA GLN A 435 8.48 6.31 30.57
C GLN A 435 8.29 5.07 31.41
#